data_a1a9bb5ccbca0f8292baa3ad16dfc4fb
#
_entry.id   a1a9bb5ccbca0f8292baa3ad16dfc4fb
#
_cell.length_a   1.000
_cell.length_b   1.000
_cell.length_c   1.000
_cell.angle_alpha   90.00
_cell.angle_beta   90.00
_cell.angle_gamma   90.00
#
_symmetry.space_group_name_H-M   'P 1'
#
loop_
_entity.id
_entity.type
_entity.pdbx_description
1 polymer ?
#
loop_
_entity_poly.entity_id
_entity_poly.type
_entity_poly.pdbx_seq_one_letter_code
_entity_poly.pdbx_strand_id
1 'polypeptide(L)'
;MLYHKIRNKNTIFYFGHRGAPNLYLENSIQSITQSINLGCNGVELDIQLTNDNQIILFHDSFITLDGKKYIINRLSYLQLIELCDQNNHPVPDLFINLIPTIINHPNIVFNIEIKSNRLNNYKILSYLLNHLPKNILINQCIISSFNFLLLYQLR
;
A
#
# COMPACT_ATOMS: atom_id res chain seq x y z
N MET A 1 0.05 -20.47 9.00
CA MET A 1 1.13 -19.49 8.73
C MET A 1 1.15 -19.17 7.25
N LEU A 2 1.30 -17.90 6.86
CA LEU A 2 1.35 -17.40 5.48
C LEU A 2 2.35 -18.18 4.61
N TYR A 3 3.52 -18.47 5.14
CA TYR A 3 4.58 -19.24 4.49
C TYR A 3 4.10 -20.61 3.98
N HIS A 4 3.27 -21.33 4.74
CA HIS A 4 2.72 -22.63 4.30
C HIS A 4 1.61 -22.47 3.26
N LYS A 5 0.82 -21.39 3.31
CA LYS A 5 -0.18 -21.11 2.28
C LYS A 5 0.48 -20.87 0.93
N ILE A 6 1.51 -20.01 0.88
CA ILE A 6 2.19 -19.62 -0.37
C ILE A 6 3.04 -20.77 -0.95
N ARG A 7 3.59 -21.66 -0.12
CA ARG A 7 4.40 -22.79 -0.57
C ARG A 7 3.63 -24.06 -0.92
N ASN A 8 2.32 -24.07 -0.78
CA ASN A 8 1.54 -25.22 -1.22
C ASN A 8 1.64 -25.34 -2.74
N LYS A 9 2.38 -26.32 -3.23
CA LYS A 9 2.66 -26.57 -4.66
C LYS A 9 1.40 -26.79 -5.50
N ASN A 10 0.26 -27.03 -4.86
CA ASN A 10 -1.02 -27.29 -5.53
C ASN A 10 -1.94 -26.06 -5.58
N THR A 11 -1.46 -24.89 -5.14
CA THR A 11 -2.25 -23.65 -5.11
C THR A 11 -1.57 -22.57 -5.94
N ILE A 12 -2.26 -22.06 -6.94
CA ILE A 12 -1.82 -20.88 -7.70
C ILE A 12 -2.38 -19.66 -6.97
N PHE A 13 -1.50 -18.69 -6.68
CA PHE A 13 -1.89 -17.42 -6.11
C PHE A 13 -2.03 -16.37 -7.22
N TYR A 14 -3.21 -15.76 -7.31
CA TYR A 14 -3.49 -14.64 -8.19
C TYR A 14 -3.44 -13.35 -7.38
N PHE A 15 -2.52 -12.46 -7.73
CA PHE A 15 -2.39 -11.15 -7.10
C PHE A 15 -2.96 -10.07 -7.99
N GLY A 16 -3.88 -9.25 -7.44
CA GLY A 16 -4.26 -7.98 -8.03
C GLY A 16 -3.14 -6.97 -7.85
N HIS A 17 -2.38 -6.67 -8.91
CA HIS A 17 -1.30 -5.67 -8.89
C HIS A 17 -1.91 -4.28 -8.82
N ARG A 18 -1.69 -3.57 -7.69
CA ARG A 18 -2.34 -2.31 -7.33
C ARG A 18 -3.88 -2.40 -7.30
N GLY A 19 -4.40 -3.61 -7.01
CA GLY A 19 -5.82 -3.92 -7.06
C GLY A 19 -6.32 -4.39 -8.44
N ALA A 20 -7.37 -3.74 -8.96
CA ALA A 20 -7.98 -3.99 -10.27
C ALA A 20 -7.90 -2.72 -11.15
N PRO A 21 -6.69 -2.31 -11.62
CA PRO A 21 -6.46 -1.01 -12.25
C PRO A 21 -7.20 -0.80 -13.59
N ASN A 22 -7.66 -1.89 -14.23
CA ASN A 22 -8.48 -1.78 -15.43
C ASN A 22 -9.93 -1.33 -15.16
N LEU A 23 -10.38 -1.38 -13.91
CA LEU A 23 -11.74 -1.04 -13.50
C LEU A 23 -11.81 0.19 -12.60
N TYR A 24 -10.80 0.41 -11.79
CA TYR A 24 -10.72 1.50 -10.81
C TYR A 24 -9.31 2.10 -10.80
N LEU A 25 -9.19 3.29 -10.20
CA LEU A 25 -7.88 3.91 -10.00
C LEU A 25 -6.96 2.94 -9.24
N GLU A 26 -5.77 2.71 -9.78
CA GLU A 26 -4.75 1.87 -9.13
C GLU A 26 -4.42 2.37 -7.72
N ASN A 27 -4.04 1.47 -6.82
CA ASN A 27 -3.74 1.80 -5.43
C ASN A 27 -4.88 2.51 -4.67
N SER A 28 -6.12 2.43 -5.15
CA SER A 28 -7.29 2.90 -4.40
C SER A 28 -7.91 1.77 -3.60
N ILE A 29 -8.60 2.12 -2.50
CA ILE A 29 -9.35 1.15 -1.70
C ILE A 29 -10.40 0.45 -2.54
N GLN A 30 -11.02 1.16 -3.50
CA GLN A 30 -11.99 0.58 -4.43
C GLN A 30 -11.33 -0.45 -5.34
N SER A 31 -10.17 -0.15 -5.92
CA SER A 31 -9.40 -1.06 -6.76
C SER A 31 -9.00 -2.34 -6.02
N ILE A 32 -8.48 -2.16 -4.80
CA ILE A 32 -8.07 -3.26 -3.91
C ILE A 32 -9.29 -4.15 -3.56
N THR A 33 -10.39 -3.55 -3.13
CA THR A 33 -11.61 -4.28 -2.78
C THR A 33 -12.18 -5.02 -4.00
N GLN A 34 -12.17 -4.40 -5.17
CA GLN A 34 -12.65 -5.04 -6.39
C GLN A 34 -11.79 -6.24 -6.80
N SER A 35 -10.48 -6.19 -6.65
CA SER A 35 -9.63 -7.35 -6.95
C SER A 35 -9.96 -8.56 -6.07
N ILE A 36 -10.31 -8.33 -4.81
CA ILE A 36 -10.77 -9.36 -3.88
C ILE A 36 -12.10 -9.94 -4.36
N ASN A 37 -13.06 -9.09 -4.75
CA ASN A 37 -14.36 -9.50 -5.26
C ASN A 37 -14.27 -10.32 -6.57
N LEU A 38 -13.25 -10.06 -7.38
CA LEU A 38 -12.94 -10.81 -8.59
C LEU A 38 -12.26 -12.17 -8.31
N GLY A 39 -12.00 -12.51 -7.04
CA GLY A 39 -11.47 -13.81 -6.64
C GLY A 39 -9.95 -13.87 -6.56
N CYS A 40 -9.25 -12.75 -6.53
CA CYS A 40 -7.82 -12.76 -6.24
C CYS A 40 -7.55 -13.31 -4.82
N ASN A 41 -6.53 -14.14 -4.69
CA ASN A 41 -6.09 -14.66 -3.39
C ASN A 41 -5.17 -13.68 -2.66
N GLY A 42 -4.62 -12.72 -3.37
CA GLY A 42 -3.77 -11.68 -2.84
C GLY A 42 -3.96 -10.37 -3.58
N VAL A 43 -3.54 -9.30 -2.93
CA VAL A 43 -3.48 -7.95 -3.51
C VAL A 43 -2.11 -7.39 -3.22
N GLU A 44 -1.49 -6.85 -4.24
CA GLU A 44 -0.29 -6.04 -4.10
C GLU A 44 -0.71 -4.57 -4.09
N LEU A 45 -0.04 -3.78 -3.27
CA LEU A 45 -0.29 -2.34 -3.13
C LEU A 45 0.98 -1.60 -2.69
N ASP A 46 1.08 -0.36 -3.09
CA ASP A 46 2.21 0.50 -2.78
C ASP A 46 1.86 1.52 -1.70
N ILE A 47 2.74 1.68 -0.73
CA ILE A 47 2.62 2.70 0.31
C ILE A 47 3.84 3.61 0.38
N GLN A 48 3.61 4.87 0.69
CA GLN A 48 4.69 5.83 0.95
C GLN A 48 4.28 6.92 1.94
N LEU A 49 5.27 7.66 2.45
CA LEU A 49 5.05 8.74 3.41
C LEU A 49 4.96 10.09 2.73
N THR A 50 3.99 10.88 3.14
CA THR A 50 3.98 12.33 2.96
C THR A 50 4.98 13.02 3.89
N ASN A 51 5.17 14.32 3.75
CA ASN A 51 6.09 15.10 4.60
C ASN A 51 5.68 15.13 6.08
N ASP A 52 4.37 15.13 6.34
CA ASP A 52 3.76 15.08 7.67
C ASP A 52 3.52 13.67 8.21
N ASN A 53 4.19 12.67 7.59
CA ASN A 53 4.18 11.26 7.97
C ASN A 53 2.82 10.55 7.86
N GLN A 54 1.90 11.04 7.03
CA GLN A 54 0.75 10.25 6.65
C GLN A 54 1.18 9.15 5.67
N ILE A 55 0.62 7.94 5.82
CA ILE A 55 0.87 6.86 4.86
C ILE A 55 -0.26 6.86 3.85
N ILE A 56 0.09 7.01 2.58
CA ILE A 56 -0.83 7.00 1.44
C ILE A 56 -0.62 5.77 0.57
N LEU A 57 -1.67 5.38 -0.15
CA LEU A 57 -1.64 4.36 -1.20
C LEU A 57 -1.25 5.04 -2.51
N PHE A 58 0.02 4.95 -2.90
CA PHE A 58 0.50 5.60 -4.12
C PHE A 58 1.85 5.03 -4.57
N HIS A 59 2.00 4.79 -5.88
CA HIS A 59 3.20 4.16 -6.45
C HIS A 59 4.35 5.14 -6.68
N ASP A 60 4.09 6.22 -7.43
CA ASP A 60 5.16 7.10 -7.92
C ASP A 60 5.70 8.03 -6.83
N SER A 61 6.97 8.37 -6.88
CA SER A 61 7.57 9.31 -5.92
C SER A 61 7.11 10.76 -6.13
N PHE A 62 6.34 11.02 -7.19
CA PHE A 62 5.76 12.32 -7.50
C PHE A 62 4.39 12.14 -8.14
N ILE A 63 3.53 13.15 -8.00
CA ILE A 63 2.28 13.29 -8.74
C ILE A 63 2.45 14.37 -9.81
N THR A 64 1.90 14.13 -11.01
CA THR A 64 1.90 15.12 -12.09
C THR A 64 0.52 15.75 -12.21
N LEU A 65 0.44 17.04 -11.94
CA LEU A 65 -0.80 17.82 -11.99
C LEU A 65 -0.55 19.04 -12.87
N ASP A 66 -1.41 19.27 -13.86
CA ASP A 66 -1.29 20.35 -14.85
C ASP A 66 0.13 20.47 -15.45
N GLY A 67 0.72 19.32 -15.81
CA GLY A 67 2.08 19.22 -16.38
C GLY A 67 3.23 19.47 -15.39
N LYS A 68 2.96 19.76 -14.12
CA LYS A 68 3.96 19.97 -13.08
C LYS A 68 4.11 18.74 -12.19
N LYS A 69 5.37 18.42 -11.82
CA LYS A 69 5.69 17.32 -10.92
C LYS A 69 5.81 17.81 -9.49
N TYR A 70 5.07 17.19 -8.59
CA TYR A 70 5.08 17.45 -7.16
C TYR A 70 5.57 16.20 -6.42
N ILE A 71 6.67 16.32 -5.70
CA ILE A 71 7.30 15.19 -5.00
C ILE A 71 6.50 14.89 -3.73
N ILE A 72 5.95 13.69 -3.62
CA ILE A 72 5.04 13.26 -2.54
C ILE A 72 5.63 13.52 -1.15
N ASN A 73 6.86 13.09 -0.91
CA ASN A 73 7.47 13.23 0.41
C ASN A 73 7.88 14.67 0.80
N ARG A 74 7.59 15.66 -0.05
CA ARG A 74 7.74 17.10 0.24
C ARG A 74 6.42 17.80 0.52
N LEU A 75 5.28 17.09 0.31
CA LEU A 75 3.94 17.60 0.56
C LEU A 75 3.40 17.04 1.86
N SER A 76 2.69 17.85 2.65
CA SER A 76 1.77 17.33 3.64
C SER A 76 0.55 16.71 2.95
N TYR A 77 -0.18 15.84 3.64
CA TYR A 77 -1.38 15.24 3.07
C TYR A 77 -2.44 16.31 2.73
N LEU A 78 -2.56 17.36 3.56
CA LEU A 78 -3.46 18.48 3.28
C LEU A 78 -3.07 19.21 1.99
N GLN A 79 -1.78 19.51 1.78
CA GLN A 79 -1.30 20.12 0.54
C GLN A 79 -1.56 19.23 -0.68
N LEU A 80 -1.45 17.90 -0.51
CA LEU A 80 -1.76 16.95 -1.58
C LEU A 80 -3.25 16.99 -1.94
N ILE A 81 -4.15 17.04 -0.94
CA ILE A 81 -5.59 17.21 -1.16
C ILE A 81 -5.86 18.49 -1.95
N GLU A 82 -5.36 19.64 -1.48
CA GLU A 82 -5.57 20.94 -2.12
C GLU A 82 -5.11 20.95 -3.59
N LEU A 83 -3.93 20.37 -3.87
CA LEU A 83 -3.40 20.26 -5.22
C LEU A 83 -4.25 19.34 -6.11
N CYS A 84 -4.70 18.21 -5.59
CA CYS A 84 -5.59 17.30 -6.32
C CYS A 84 -6.92 17.96 -6.64
N ASP A 85 -7.55 18.60 -5.67
CA ASP A 85 -8.84 19.30 -5.83
C ASP A 85 -8.77 20.41 -6.89
N GLN A 86 -7.71 21.23 -6.86
CA GLN A 86 -7.48 22.29 -7.84
C GLN A 86 -7.30 21.76 -9.26
N ASN A 87 -6.91 20.52 -9.44
CA ASN A 87 -6.62 19.89 -10.72
C ASN A 87 -7.64 18.81 -11.12
N ASN A 88 -8.76 18.68 -10.41
CA ASN A 88 -9.76 17.61 -10.59
C ASN A 88 -9.12 16.21 -10.64
N HIS A 89 -8.09 15.99 -9.82
CA HIS A 89 -7.39 14.73 -9.73
C HIS A 89 -7.83 13.97 -8.47
N PRO A 90 -8.02 12.64 -8.54
CA PRO A 90 -8.31 11.85 -7.35
C PRO A 90 -7.23 11.99 -6.29
N VAL A 91 -7.64 12.19 -5.05
CA VAL A 91 -6.72 12.22 -3.90
C VAL A 91 -6.31 10.78 -3.56
N PRO A 92 -5.00 10.49 -3.39
CA PRO A 92 -4.55 9.19 -2.93
C PRO A 92 -5.15 8.82 -1.57
N ASP A 93 -5.64 7.59 -1.44
CA ASP A 93 -6.24 7.10 -0.20
C ASP A 93 -5.20 7.00 0.92
N LEU A 94 -5.64 7.25 2.16
CA LEU A 94 -4.85 6.96 3.35
C LEU A 94 -4.84 5.45 3.64
N PHE A 95 -3.67 4.90 3.93
CA PHE A 95 -3.53 3.47 4.29
C PHE A 95 -4.36 3.09 5.52
N ILE A 96 -4.56 4.00 6.48
CA ILE A 96 -5.39 3.75 7.67
C ILE A 96 -6.81 3.32 7.29
N ASN A 97 -7.36 3.87 6.21
CA ASN A 97 -8.70 3.56 5.72
C ASN A 97 -8.79 2.17 5.04
N LEU A 98 -7.65 1.58 4.65
CA LEU A 98 -7.58 0.22 4.12
C LEU A 98 -7.54 -0.85 5.22
N ILE A 99 -7.10 -0.51 6.43
CA ILE A 99 -6.92 -1.46 7.54
C ILE A 99 -8.17 -2.31 7.82
N PRO A 100 -9.40 -1.74 7.84
CA PRO A 100 -10.61 -2.54 8.01
C PRO A 100 -10.77 -3.61 6.91
N THR A 101 -10.43 -3.29 5.67
CA THR A 101 -10.47 -4.25 4.55
C THR A 101 -9.48 -5.39 4.78
N ILE A 102 -8.26 -5.09 5.21
CA ILE A 102 -7.25 -6.12 5.53
C ILE A 102 -7.75 -7.06 6.63
N ILE A 103 -8.32 -6.50 7.71
CA ILE A 103 -8.81 -7.27 8.86
C ILE A 103 -10.00 -8.15 8.48
N ASN A 104 -10.93 -7.62 7.68
CA ASN A 104 -12.18 -8.30 7.31
C ASN A 104 -11.99 -9.40 6.24
N HIS A 105 -10.80 -9.50 5.62
CA HIS A 105 -10.52 -10.51 4.60
C HIS A 105 -9.37 -11.45 5.02
N PRO A 106 -9.58 -12.32 6.03
CA PRO A 106 -8.52 -13.12 6.65
C PRO A 106 -7.87 -14.16 5.72
N ASN A 107 -8.48 -14.45 4.59
CA ASN A 107 -7.97 -15.40 3.60
C ASN A 107 -7.13 -14.74 2.50
N ILE A 108 -7.14 -13.42 2.40
CA ILE A 108 -6.41 -12.66 1.40
C ILE A 108 -4.99 -12.36 1.90
N VAL A 109 -4.02 -12.45 1.00
CA VAL A 109 -2.63 -12.05 1.24
C VAL A 109 -2.42 -10.64 0.70
N PHE A 110 -1.93 -9.73 1.54
CA PHE A 110 -1.60 -8.36 1.15
C PHE A 110 -0.09 -8.22 1.01
N ASN A 111 0.39 -8.01 -0.22
CA ASN A 111 1.78 -7.64 -0.47
C ASN A 111 1.89 -6.12 -0.43
N ILE A 112 2.40 -5.61 0.69
CA ILE A 112 2.54 -4.17 0.94
C ILE A 112 3.95 -3.78 0.54
N GLU A 113 4.08 -3.13 -0.64
CA GLU A 113 5.36 -2.61 -1.08
C GLU A 113 5.61 -1.21 -0.49
N ILE A 114 6.71 -1.07 0.22
CA ILE A 114 7.12 0.21 0.79
C ILE A 114 7.99 0.95 -0.22
N LYS A 115 7.41 2.00 -0.82
CA LYS A 115 8.14 2.93 -1.70
C LYS A 115 8.91 3.92 -0.86
N SER A 116 10.22 3.76 -0.83
CA SER A 116 11.05 4.60 0.00
C SER A 116 12.43 4.84 -0.57
N ASN A 117 12.73 6.12 -0.73
CA ASN A 117 14.04 6.62 -1.12
C ASN A 117 14.87 7.11 0.09
N ARG A 118 14.37 6.97 1.32
CA ARG A 118 15.03 7.47 2.54
C ARG A 118 15.52 6.32 3.41
N LEU A 119 16.69 6.50 4.04
CA LEU A 119 17.27 5.55 5.01
C LEU A 119 16.42 5.41 6.30
N ASN A 120 15.52 6.34 6.60
CA ASN A 120 14.79 6.45 7.87
C ASN A 120 13.31 6.05 7.76
N ASN A 121 13.02 4.85 7.26
CA ASN A 121 11.64 4.39 7.13
C ASN A 121 11.12 3.53 8.29
N TYR A 122 11.82 3.53 9.42
CA TYR A 122 11.31 2.96 10.66
C TYR A 122 9.91 3.49 11.03
N LYS A 123 9.55 4.70 10.57
CA LYS A 123 8.21 5.28 10.79
C LYS A 123 7.10 4.46 10.14
N ILE A 124 7.30 3.98 8.90
CA ILE A 124 6.31 3.11 8.24
C ILE A 124 6.20 1.79 9.00
N LEU A 125 7.34 1.21 9.38
CA LEU A 125 7.36 -0.06 10.13
C LEU A 125 6.68 0.09 11.49
N SER A 126 7.02 1.15 12.23
CA SER A 126 6.37 1.47 13.51
C SER A 126 4.86 1.68 13.33
N TYR A 127 4.47 2.36 12.26
CA TYR A 127 3.06 2.57 11.94
C TYR A 127 2.32 1.24 11.70
N LEU A 128 2.87 0.36 10.84
CA LEU A 128 2.27 -0.94 10.57
C LEU A 128 2.13 -1.79 11.83
N LEU A 129 3.18 -1.83 12.67
CA LEU A 129 3.17 -2.55 13.95
C LEU A 129 2.15 -2.01 14.95
N ASN A 130 1.87 -0.70 14.92
CA ASN A 130 0.94 -0.05 15.85
C ASN A 130 -0.52 -0.14 15.39
N HIS A 131 -0.79 -0.26 14.09
CA HIS A 131 -2.15 -0.19 13.55
C HIS A 131 -2.66 -1.53 13.02
N LEU A 132 -1.78 -2.48 12.69
CA LEU A 132 -2.17 -3.83 12.30
C LEU A 132 -1.87 -4.80 13.45
N PRO A 133 -2.85 -5.62 13.88
CA PRO A 133 -2.60 -6.67 14.84
C PRO A 133 -1.46 -7.60 14.38
N LYS A 134 -0.59 -7.99 15.31
CA LYS A 134 0.60 -8.81 14.99
C LYS A 134 0.27 -10.10 14.25
N ASN A 135 -0.85 -10.74 14.61
CA ASN A 135 -1.31 -11.95 13.93
C ASN A 135 -1.70 -11.69 12.47
N ILE A 136 -2.25 -10.52 12.16
CA ILE A 136 -2.57 -10.09 10.78
C ILE A 136 -1.27 -9.89 9.98
N LEU A 137 -0.34 -9.12 10.53
CA LEU A 137 0.96 -8.89 9.87
C LEU A 137 1.67 -10.20 9.53
N ILE A 138 1.72 -11.16 10.47
CA ILE A 138 2.45 -12.42 10.27
C ILE A 138 1.71 -13.37 9.30
N ASN A 139 0.38 -13.39 9.32
CA ASN A 139 -0.40 -14.41 8.61
C ASN A 139 -1.04 -13.94 7.30
N GLN A 140 -1.05 -12.63 7.04
CA GLN A 140 -1.72 -12.06 5.86
C GLN A 140 -0.85 -11.08 5.08
N CYS A 141 0.22 -10.52 5.69
CA CYS A 141 1.01 -9.48 5.03
C CYS A 141 2.37 -10.01 4.58
N ILE A 142 2.74 -9.65 3.37
CA ILE A 142 4.10 -9.67 2.86
C ILE A 142 4.56 -8.23 2.83
N ILE A 143 5.73 -7.93 3.38
CA ILE A 143 6.32 -6.61 3.26
C ILE A 143 7.44 -6.70 2.24
N SER A 144 7.37 -5.90 1.20
CA SER A 144 8.37 -5.81 0.15
C SER A 144 8.88 -4.38 0.00
N SER A 145 10.09 -4.23 -0.52
CA SER A 145 10.68 -2.94 -0.85
C SER A 145 11.91 -3.13 -1.72
N PHE A 146 12.17 -2.20 -2.63
CA PHE A 146 13.45 -2.09 -3.33
C PHE A 146 14.58 -1.55 -2.44
N ASN A 147 14.24 -1.04 -1.25
CA ASN A 147 15.22 -0.62 -0.26
C ASN A 147 15.57 -1.79 0.68
N PHE A 148 16.66 -2.51 0.39
CA PHE A 148 17.08 -3.67 1.17
C PHE A 148 17.45 -3.34 2.62
N LEU A 149 17.93 -2.13 2.92
CA LEU A 149 18.25 -1.69 4.28
C LEU A 149 16.98 -1.62 5.15
N LEU A 150 15.88 -1.19 4.55
CA LEU A 150 14.58 -1.19 5.22
C LEU A 150 14.14 -2.62 5.55
N LEU A 151 14.26 -3.55 4.60
CA LEU A 151 13.90 -4.96 4.84
C LEU A 151 14.81 -5.63 5.87
N TYR A 152 16.09 -5.22 5.95
CA TYR A 152 17.00 -5.71 6.97
C TYR A 152 16.58 -5.27 8.39
N GLN A 153 16.03 -4.07 8.53
CA GLN A 153 15.52 -3.55 9.82
C GLN A 153 14.24 -4.26 10.31
N LEU A 154 13.55 -5.00 9.41
CA LEU A 154 12.35 -5.79 9.74
C LEU A 154 12.66 -7.16 10.36
N ARG A 155 13.90 -7.59 10.33
CA ARG A 155 14.36 -8.87 10.88
C ARG A 155 14.60 -8.80 12.37
#